data_8d7fbac5bc5754e6e9c1efe42c6cbb32
#
_entry.id   8d7fbac5bc5754e6e9c1efe42c6cbb32
#
_cell.length_a   1.000
_cell.length_b   1.000
_cell.length_c   1.000
_cell.angle_alpha   90.00
_cell.angle_beta   90.00
_cell.angle_gamma   90.00
#
_symmetry.space_group_name_H-M   'P 1'
#
loop_
_entity.id
_entity.type
_entity.pdbx_description
1 polymer ?
#
loop_
_entity_poly.entity_id
_entity_poly.type
_entity_poly.pdbx_seq_one_letter_code
_entity_poly.pdbx_strand_id
1 'polypeptide(L)' 'MNTAEQRVMRTFRQFLVTPGQMLCFHGPNLNQHQAALNQLTEKDLLVKEQFKGGYSLTRAGFAAMNNCE' A
#
# COMPACT_ATOMS: atom_id res chain seq x y z
N MET A 1 9.20 6.13 6.79
CA MET A 1 7.73 5.96 6.82
C MET A 1 7.23 5.98 8.26
N ASN A 2 6.04 6.53 8.48
CA ASN A 2 5.42 6.50 9.79
C ASN A 2 4.81 5.11 10.06
N THR A 3 4.31 4.91 11.29
CA THR A 3 3.77 3.60 11.70
C THR A 3 2.60 3.15 10.85
N ALA A 4 1.70 4.08 10.49
CA ALA A 4 0.53 3.75 9.68
C ALA A 4 0.93 3.30 8.27
N GLU A 5 1.91 4.00 7.67
CA GLU A 5 2.44 3.62 6.36
C GLU A 5 3.13 2.27 6.42
N GLN A 6 3.89 2.01 7.48
CA GLN A 6 4.55 0.72 7.65
C GLN A 6 3.55 -0.43 7.76
N ARG A 7 2.44 -0.21 8.44
CA ARG A 7 1.38 -1.23 8.55
C ARG A 7 0.80 -1.57 7.19
N VAL A 8 0.58 -0.57 6.35
CA VAL A 8 0.09 -0.79 4.98
C VAL A 8 1.11 -1.59 4.18
N MET A 9 2.39 -1.19 4.24
CA MET A 9 3.44 -1.88 3.51
C MET A 9 3.62 -3.32 3.98
N ARG A 10 3.47 -3.58 5.28
CA ARG A 10 3.50 -4.93 5.81
C ARG A 10 2.35 -5.79 5.28
N THR A 11 1.19 -5.17 5.06
CA THR A 11 0.06 -5.88 4.46
C THR A 11 0.39 -6.33 3.05
N PHE A 12 0.99 -5.44 2.24
CA PHE A 12 1.45 -5.81 0.90
C PHE A 12 2.46 -6.95 0.95
N ARG A 13 3.40 -6.86 1.90
CA ARG A 13 4.42 -7.89 2.07
C ARG A 13 3.83 -9.23 2.49
N GLN A 14 2.84 -9.21 3.37
CA GLN A 14 2.16 -10.40 3.85
C GLN A 14 1.50 -11.17 2.71
N PHE A 15 0.93 -10.45 1.74
CA PHE A 15 0.28 -11.05 0.59
C PHE A 15 1.24 -11.27 -0.58
N LEU A 16 2.54 -11.07 -0.38
CA LEU A 16 3.57 -11.29 -1.39
C LEU A 16 3.29 -10.53 -2.69
N VAL A 17 2.83 -9.29 -2.57
CA VAL A 17 2.50 -8.45 -3.70
C VAL A 17 3.78 -8.01 -4.41
N THR A 18 3.80 -8.12 -5.73
CA THR A 18 4.91 -7.68 -6.57
C THR A 18 4.52 -6.40 -7.32
N PRO A 19 5.50 -5.68 -7.92
CA PRO A 19 5.18 -4.46 -8.66
C PRO A 19 4.12 -4.69 -9.73
N GLY A 20 3.14 -3.79 -9.78
CA GLY A 20 2.04 -3.87 -10.71
C GLY A 20 0.85 -4.69 -10.26
N GLN A 21 1.00 -5.46 -9.20
CA GLN A 21 -0.12 -6.21 -8.65
C GLN A 21 -0.96 -5.32 -7.73
N MET A 22 -2.28 -5.50 -7.82
CA MET A 22 -3.23 -4.74 -7.03
C MET A 22 -3.63 -5.50 -5.77
N LEU A 23 -3.70 -4.77 -4.66
CA LEU A 23 -4.27 -5.28 -3.42
C LEU A 23 -5.47 -4.40 -3.08
N CYS A 24 -6.59 -5.03 -2.73
CA CYS A 24 -7.82 -4.31 -2.41
C CYS A 24 -8.05 -4.28 -0.90
N PHE A 25 -8.36 -3.08 -0.41
CA PHE A 25 -8.74 -2.87 0.99
C PHE A 25 -10.25 -2.67 1.06
N HIS A 26 -10.91 -3.27 2.04
CA HIS A 26 -12.36 -3.27 2.13
C HIS A 26 -12.83 -2.84 3.53
N GLY A 27 -13.98 -2.16 3.55
CA GLY A 27 -14.70 -1.86 4.78
C GLY A 27 -13.86 -1.16 5.83
N PRO A 28 -13.87 -1.64 7.08
CA PRO A 28 -13.10 -1.00 8.16
C PRO A 28 -11.60 -0.93 7.89
N ASN A 29 -11.04 -1.91 7.18
CA ASN A 29 -9.62 -1.90 6.84
C ASN A 29 -9.29 -0.74 5.91
N LEU A 30 -10.15 -0.45 4.94
CA LEU A 30 -9.94 0.67 4.05
C LEU A 30 -9.98 1.99 4.83
N ASN A 31 -10.98 2.17 5.68
CA ASN A 31 -11.10 3.38 6.49
C ASN A 31 -9.91 3.57 7.42
N GLN A 32 -9.45 2.48 8.03
CA GLN A 32 -8.35 2.49 8.97
C GLN A 32 -7.03 2.91 8.33
N HIS A 33 -6.83 2.52 7.07
CA HIS A 33 -5.56 2.77 6.36
C HIS A 33 -5.65 3.90 5.34
N GLN A 34 -6.79 4.59 5.23
CA GLN A 34 -7.01 5.56 4.16
C GLN A 34 -5.96 6.66 4.14
N ALA A 35 -5.63 7.24 5.29
CA ALA A 35 -4.64 8.31 5.36
C ALA A 35 -3.27 7.83 4.91
N ALA A 36 -2.88 6.65 5.36
CA ALA A 36 -1.58 6.06 4.98
C ALA A 36 -1.55 5.73 3.49
N LEU A 37 -2.65 5.18 2.96
CA LEU A 37 -2.77 4.87 1.53
C LEU A 37 -2.62 6.14 0.69
N ASN A 38 -3.25 7.23 1.11
CA ASN A 38 -3.14 8.52 0.42
C ASN A 38 -1.70 9.04 0.45
N GLN A 39 -1.04 8.95 1.60
CA GLN A 39 0.33 9.41 1.75
C GLN A 39 1.30 8.60 0.89
N LEU A 40 1.13 7.29 0.87
CA LEU A 40 1.99 6.42 0.06
C LEU A 40 1.77 6.67 -1.43
N THR A 41 0.55 6.97 -1.84
CA THR A 41 0.24 7.32 -3.22
C THR A 41 0.91 8.63 -3.61
N GLU A 42 0.90 9.63 -2.73
CA GLU A 42 1.58 10.91 -2.97
C GLU A 42 3.09 10.74 -3.10
N LYS A 43 3.66 9.76 -2.43
CA LYS A 43 5.10 9.46 -2.49
C LYS A 43 5.46 8.55 -3.67
N ASP A 44 4.51 8.21 -4.51
CA ASP A 44 4.67 7.30 -5.65
C ASP A 44 5.12 5.90 -5.25
N LEU A 45 4.82 5.50 -4.02
CA LEU A 45 5.06 4.14 -3.56
C LEU A 45 3.89 3.22 -3.90
N LEU A 46 2.70 3.80 -4.03
CA LEU A 46 1.49 3.10 -4.46
C LEU A 46 0.82 3.89 -5.59
N VAL A 47 0.01 3.19 -6.39
CA VAL A 47 -0.86 3.80 -7.39
C VAL A 47 -2.30 3.44 -7.03
N LYS A 48 -3.15 4.45 -6.92
CA LYS A 48 -4.57 4.21 -6.68
C LYS A 48 -5.22 3.70 -7.96
N GLU A 49 -5.85 2.55 -7.86
CA GLU A 49 -6.55 1.94 -9.00
C GLU A 49 -7.99 2.42 -9.07
N GLN A 50 -8.67 2.07 -10.18
CA GLN A 50 -10.05 2.50 -10.41
C GLN A 50 -11.04 1.85 -9.45
N PHE A 51 -10.71 0.66 -8.97
CA PHE A 51 -11.55 -0.02 -7.99
C PHE A 51 -11.45 0.65 -6.63
N LYS A 52 -12.58 0.79 -5.97
CA LYS A 52 -12.60 1.36 -4.62
C LYS A 52 -11.74 0.50 -3.69
N GLY A 53 -10.77 1.13 -3.05
CA GLY A 53 -9.86 0.44 -2.14
C GLY A 53 -8.75 -0.33 -2.82
N GLY A 54 -8.65 -0.29 -4.15
CA GLY A 54 -7.61 -0.98 -4.88
C GLY A 54 -6.36 -0.11 -5.04
N TYR A 55 -5.21 -0.65 -4.70
CA TYR A 55 -3.92 0.04 -4.81
C TYR A 55 -2.88 -0.93 -5.35
N SER A 56 -2.10 -0.47 -6.31
CA SER A 56 -1.01 -1.25 -6.88
C SER A 56 0.32 -0.80 -6.33
N LEU A 57 1.25 -1.73 -6.21
CA LEU A 57 2.59 -1.46 -5.71
C LEU A 57 3.48 -1.00 -6.87
N THR A 58 4.17 0.14 -6.69
CA THR A 58 5.18 0.60 -7.64
C THR A 58 6.50 -0.12 -7.37
N ARG A 59 7.47 0.03 -8.27
CA ARG A 59 8.82 -0.51 -8.03
C ARG A 59 9.45 0.12 -6.80
N ALA A 60 9.28 1.45 -6.64
CA ALA A 60 9.77 2.15 -5.45
C ALA A 60 9.06 1.65 -4.19
N GLY A 61 7.74 1.39 -4.30
CA GLY A 61 6.98 0.82 -3.21
C GLY A 61 7.44 -0.58 -2.85
N PHE A 62 7.76 -1.38 -3.85
CA PHE A 62 8.28 -2.73 -3.62
C PHE A 62 9.60 -2.69 -2.85
N ALA A 63 10.50 -1.80 -3.25
CA ALA A 63 11.78 -1.62 -2.54
C ALA A 63 11.55 -1.16 -1.10
N ALA A 64 10.65 -0.21 -0.90
CA ALA A 64 10.31 0.27 0.44
C ALA A 64 9.68 -0.83 1.30
N MET A 65 8.83 -1.65 0.69
CA MET A 65 8.20 -2.78 1.36
C MET A 65 9.24 -3.78 1.84
N ASN A 66 10.22 -4.09 1.01
CA ASN A 66 11.28 -5.05 1.37
C ASN A 66 12.18 -4.53 2.48
N ASN A 67 12.31 -3.22 2.63
CA ASN A 67 13.07 -2.60 3.70
C ASN A 67 12.23 -2.32 4.95
N CYS A 68 10.96 -2.65 4.91
CA CYS A 68 10.03 -2.46 6.04
C CYS A 68 10.12 -3.66 6.97
N GLU A 69 10.39 -3.41 8.24
CA GLU A 69 10.45 -4.46 9.24
C GLU A 69 9.13 -4.74 9.93
#